data_1bd201ae483dce98daea477ce26dac4d
#
_entry.id   1bd201ae483dce98daea477ce26dac4d
#
_cell.length_a   1.000
_cell.length_b   1.000
_cell.length_c   1.000
_cell.angle_alpha   90.00
_cell.angle_beta   90.00
_cell.angle_gamma   90.00
#
_symmetry.space_group_name_H-M   'P 1'
#
loop_
_entity.id
_entity.type
_entity.pdbx_description
1 polymer ?
#
loop_
_entity_poly.entity_id
_entity_poly.type
_entity_poly.pdbx_seq_one_letter_code
_entity_poly.pdbx_strand_id
1 'polypeptide(L)'
;MPSAHLDRFVADRLPPPEQRACLLFGLPELQFPEQINCVAELLDRRIALGEGERTAVLGTAPDGTPIRWTYLELQARTNRIANLLVQRLGLVPGNRVLLRGANSPMLAACWLGVVKAGGIAVGSMPLLRARELTGIVAKAQITHALVDARLAEELTAALPACPSLTQVLHFNGADDAGLEAAMQAHSAAFENVPTAAEDTCLIAYTSGTTGVPKAALHDHRDVMAACACWPQHVLQAQPDDRVIGSPPLAFTFGLGGLLLFPLSIGAACVLVEKASPEALQEAIAAHRATVCYTSPTAYRAMALLAVQHDLSSLRKCVSAGEALPAGTRQLWKSRTGIELIDGIGSTEMLHIFISATEGQARGGATGYPVPGYEACVLDDAGQPLPPGQVGRLAVRGPTGCKYLDDERQRIYVQDGWNVTGDAYLVDPVDGQFVYQARTDDMIVSGGYNIAGPEVESALMLHDAVAECGVIGVADDERGQIVKAFVVLKPGLLGDAAMAMTLQDFVKQTVAPYKYPRAIEFRAALPRTETGKLQRFKLRNA
;
A
#
# COMPACT_ATOMS: atom_id res chain seq x y z
N MET A 1 -4.36 -27.63 11.71
CA MET A 1 -4.98 -27.51 13.07
C MET A 1 -6.33 -26.83 12.98
N PRO A 2 -7.23 -27.01 13.98
CA PRO A 2 -8.47 -26.22 13.99
C PRO A 2 -8.16 -24.75 14.19
N SER A 3 -8.94 -23.88 13.52
CA SER A 3 -8.90 -22.43 13.66
C SER A 3 -9.16 -22.02 15.14
N ALA A 4 -8.49 -20.98 15.60
CA ALA A 4 -8.77 -20.36 16.88
C ALA A 4 -10.01 -19.44 16.86
N HIS A 5 -10.55 -19.12 15.70
CA HIS A 5 -11.66 -18.20 15.56
C HIS A 5 -12.97 -18.80 16.11
N LEU A 6 -13.49 -18.20 17.16
CA LEU A 6 -14.81 -18.45 17.70
C LEU A 6 -15.90 -17.76 16.88
N ASP A 7 -15.63 -16.51 16.45
CA ASP A 7 -16.47 -15.84 15.46
C ASP A 7 -16.06 -16.28 14.05
N ARG A 8 -16.91 -17.08 13.45
CA ARG A 8 -16.65 -17.72 12.16
C ARG A 8 -17.10 -16.90 10.95
N PHE A 9 -17.58 -15.67 11.16
CA PHE A 9 -18.13 -14.85 10.06
C PHE A 9 -17.22 -14.79 8.83
N VAL A 10 -15.93 -14.54 9.01
CA VAL A 10 -14.96 -14.47 7.90
C VAL A 10 -14.64 -15.86 7.37
N ALA A 11 -14.39 -16.83 8.23
CA ALA A 11 -14.05 -18.20 7.84
C ALA A 11 -15.14 -18.85 6.99
N ASP A 12 -16.41 -18.58 7.30
CA ASP A 12 -17.57 -19.14 6.56
C ASP A 12 -17.83 -18.40 5.23
N ARG A 13 -17.09 -17.32 4.94
CA ARG A 13 -17.22 -16.49 3.72
C ARG A 13 -15.92 -16.39 2.92
N LEU A 14 -14.97 -17.25 3.21
CA LEU A 14 -13.77 -17.40 2.39
C LEU A 14 -14.17 -17.92 1.00
N PRO A 15 -13.48 -17.49 -0.07
CA PRO A 15 -13.67 -18.10 -1.37
C PRO A 15 -13.40 -19.61 -1.31
N PRO A 16 -14.17 -20.44 -2.04
CA PRO A 16 -13.95 -21.87 -2.05
C PRO A 16 -12.57 -22.22 -2.63
N PRO A 17 -11.98 -23.37 -2.26
CA PRO A 17 -10.59 -23.72 -2.62
C PRO A 17 -10.27 -23.60 -4.11
N GLU A 18 -11.18 -23.97 -4.99
CA GLU A 18 -11.01 -23.91 -6.44
C GLU A 18 -10.96 -22.48 -7.01
N GLN A 19 -11.30 -21.49 -6.21
CA GLN A 19 -11.24 -20.05 -6.57
C GLN A 19 -10.06 -19.35 -5.88
N ARG A 20 -9.19 -20.08 -5.19
CA ARG A 20 -8.02 -19.50 -4.52
C ARG A 20 -6.79 -19.60 -5.41
N ALA A 21 -5.86 -18.67 -5.21
CA ALA A 21 -4.57 -18.72 -5.88
C ALA A 21 -3.76 -19.94 -5.45
N CYS A 22 -2.95 -20.44 -6.35
CA CYS A 22 -1.94 -21.46 -6.02
C CYS A 22 -0.83 -20.80 -5.20
N LEU A 23 -0.66 -21.21 -3.95
CA LEU A 23 0.35 -20.64 -3.06
C LEU A 23 1.66 -21.42 -3.16
N LEU A 24 2.80 -20.70 -3.12
CA LEU A 24 4.14 -21.25 -3.26
C LEU A 24 4.94 -21.03 -1.98
N PHE A 25 5.43 -22.12 -1.39
CA PHE A 25 6.24 -22.10 -0.17
C PHE A 25 7.59 -22.81 -0.39
N GLY A 26 8.22 -22.63 -1.56
CA GLY A 26 9.45 -23.33 -1.93
C GLY A 26 10.72 -22.82 -1.24
N LEU A 27 10.71 -21.62 -0.67
CA LEU A 27 11.87 -21.09 0.04
C LEU A 27 11.92 -21.61 1.49
N PRO A 28 13.13 -21.87 2.05
CA PRO A 28 13.27 -22.32 3.44
C PRO A 28 12.62 -21.41 4.47
N GLU A 29 12.70 -20.08 4.28
CA GLU A 29 12.13 -19.05 5.15
C GLU A 29 10.60 -18.96 5.08
N LEU A 30 9.98 -19.66 4.13
CA LEU A 30 8.51 -19.74 3.98
C LEU A 30 7.92 -21.00 4.63
N GLN A 31 8.71 -21.76 5.37
CA GLN A 31 8.25 -22.93 6.12
C GLN A 31 7.73 -22.47 7.48
N PHE A 32 6.43 -22.24 7.57
CA PHE A 32 5.77 -21.77 8.79
C PHE A 32 5.13 -22.93 9.57
N PRO A 33 5.08 -22.86 10.92
CA PRO A 33 4.33 -23.82 11.72
C PRO A 33 2.82 -23.69 11.46
N GLU A 34 2.06 -24.75 11.74
CA GLU A 34 0.60 -24.75 11.60
C GLU A 34 -0.08 -23.74 12.54
N GLN A 35 0.54 -23.45 13.69
CA GLN A 35 0.13 -22.41 14.61
C GLN A 35 1.12 -21.27 14.59
N ILE A 36 0.63 -20.07 14.29
CA ILE A 36 1.42 -18.86 14.31
C ILE A 36 0.51 -17.65 14.58
N ASN A 37 0.87 -16.84 15.58
CA ASN A 37 0.36 -15.49 15.70
C ASN A 37 1.45 -14.54 15.20
N CYS A 38 1.22 -13.83 14.10
CA CYS A 38 2.26 -13.00 13.49
C CYS A 38 2.79 -11.92 14.45
N VAL A 39 2.01 -11.45 15.41
CA VAL A 39 2.49 -10.48 16.42
C VAL A 39 3.46 -11.12 17.40
N ALA A 40 3.29 -12.40 17.73
CA ALA A 40 4.29 -13.12 18.52
C ALA A 40 5.67 -13.13 17.83
N GLU A 41 5.69 -13.35 16.50
CA GLU A 41 6.92 -13.33 15.70
C GLU A 41 7.51 -11.92 15.53
N LEU A 42 6.64 -10.92 15.29
CA LEU A 42 7.06 -9.53 15.05
C LEU A 42 7.54 -8.80 16.31
N LEU A 43 7.00 -9.15 17.48
CA LEU A 43 7.23 -8.41 18.72
C LEU A 43 7.81 -9.28 19.83
N ASP A 44 7.13 -10.34 20.25
CA ASP A 44 7.54 -11.12 21.42
C ASP A 44 8.86 -11.87 21.17
N ARG A 45 9.03 -12.42 19.97
CA ARG A 45 10.26 -13.09 19.56
C ARG A 45 11.48 -12.16 19.58
N ARG A 46 11.32 -10.88 19.20
CA ARG A 46 12.43 -9.91 19.26
C ARG A 46 12.93 -9.73 20.70
N ILE A 47 12.00 -9.65 21.64
CA ILE A 47 12.32 -9.53 23.06
C ILE A 47 13.00 -10.81 23.57
N ALA A 48 12.49 -11.99 23.18
CA ALA A 48 13.09 -13.27 23.52
C ALA A 48 14.53 -13.44 22.98
N LEU A 49 14.86 -12.77 21.86
CA LEU A 49 16.21 -12.69 21.29
C LEU A 49 17.11 -11.66 21.98
N GLY A 50 16.65 -10.98 23.04
CA GLY A 50 17.42 -9.98 23.78
C GLY A 50 17.36 -8.56 23.19
N GLU A 51 16.47 -8.31 22.24
CA GLU A 51 16.33 -7.02 21.55
C GLU A 51 15.34 -6.07 22.24
N GLY A 52 14.85 -6.40 23.44
CA GLY A 52 13.79 -5.68 24.14
C GLY A 52 14.03 -4.20 24.36
N GLU A 53 15.27 -3.78 24.60
CA GLU A 53 15.65 -2.38 24.82
C GLU A 53 15.90 -1.59 23.53
N ARG A 54 15.89 -2.25 22.36
CA ARG A 54 15.99 -1.55 21.08
C ARG A 54 14.75 -0.67 20.87
N THR A 55 14.94 0.44 20.16
CA THR A 55 13.83 1.29 19.75
C THR A 55 12.96 0.55 18.74
N ALA A 56 11.68 0.42 19.04
CA ALA A 56 10.67 -0.16 18.14
C ALA A 56 9.88 0.91 17.39
N VAL A 57 9.46 1.97 18.09
CA VAL A 57 8.62 3.02 17.51
C VAL A 57 9.10 4.40 17.93
N LEU A 58 9.17 5.30 16.95
CA LEU A 58 9.36 6.72 17.09
C LEU A 58 8.14 7.46 16.50
N GLY A 59 7.77 8.57 17.08
CA GLY A 59 6.65 9.39 16.61
C GLY A 59 6.41 10.59 17.51
N THR A 60 5.21 11.15 17.42
CA THR A 60 4.82 12.33 18.19
C THR A 60 3.43 12.09 18.79
N ALA A 61 3.24 12.47 20.02
CA ALA A 61 1.92 12.51 20.67
C ALA A 61 1.07 13.66 20.12
N PRO A 62 -0.27 13.66 20.34
CA PRO A 62 -1.15 14.73 19.86
C PRO A 62 -0.78 16.14 20.33
N ASP A 63 -0.15 16.25 21.49
CA ASP A 63 0.33 17.51 22.08
C ASP A 63 1.70 17.98 21.58
N GLY A 64 2.30 17.24 20.62
CA GLY A 64 3.62 17.51 20.08
C GLY A 64 4.77 16.87 20.85
N THR A 65 4.53 16.15 21.95
CA THR A 65 5.56 15.48 22.72
C THR A 65 6.19 14.34 21.91
N PRO A 66 7.54 14.29 21.80
CA PRO A 66 8.22 13.18 21.14
C PRO A 66 7.97 11.85 21.84
N ILE A 67 7.66 10.83 21.08
CA ILE A 67 7.49 9.45 21.55
C ILE A 67 8.66 8.61 21.06
N ARG A 68 9.23 7.84 22.00
CA ARG A 68 10.17 6.76 21.72
C ARG A 68 9.79 5.57 22.59
N TRP A 69 9.36 4.47 21.96
CA TRP A 69 9.08 3.21 22.64
C TRP A 69 10.11 2.15 22.24
N THR A 70 10.60 1.43 23.24
CA THR A 70 11.37 0.21 23.05
C THR A 70 10.44 -0.95 22.66
N TYR A 71 11.00 -2.09 22.24
CA TYR A 71 10.21 -3.31 21.99
C TYR A 71 9.47 -3.77 23.27
N LEU A 72 10.10 -3.69 24.45
CA LEU A 72 9.45 -3.98 25.74
C LEU A 72 8.28 -3.03 26.04
N GLU A 73 8.47 -1.74 25.83
CA GLU A 73 7.42 -0.75 26.06
C GLU A 73 6.27 -0.89 25.06
N LEU A 74 6.55 -1.22 23.79
CA LEU A 74 5.53 -1.50 22.79
C LEU A 74 4.77 -2.78 23.16
N GLN A 75 5.47 -3.84 23.58
CA GLN A 75 4.84 -5.08 24.04
C GLN A 75 3.91 -4.84 25.24
N ALA A 76 4.38 -4.09 26.24
CA ALA A 76 3.56 -3.80 27.41
C ALA A 76 2.25 -3.08 27.04
N ARG A 77 2.29 -2.11 26.12
CA ARG A 77 1.11 -1.41 25.62
C ARG A 77 0.19 -2.34 24.82
N THR A 78 0.79 -3.10 23.90
CA THR A 78 0.09 -4.11 23.10
C THR A 78 -0.65 -5.13 23.97
N ASN A 79 0.01 -5.64 25.01
CA ASN A 79 -0.56 -6.60 25.95
C ASN A 79 -1.74 -6.01 26.76
N ARG A 80 -1.59 -4.76 27.23
CA ARG A 80 -2.67 -4.05 27.93
C ARG A 80 -3.88 -3.83 27.03
N ILE A 81 -3.66 -3.47 25.77
CA ILE A 81 -4.73 -3.31 24.77
C ILE A 81 -5.41 -4.65 24.50
N ALA A 82 -4.66 -5.74 24.33
CA ALA A 82 -5.21 -7.07 24.12
C ALA A 82 -6.06 -7.52 25.34
N ASN A 83 -5.56 -7.34 26.57
CA ASN A 83 -6.31 -7.61 27.79
C ASN A 83 -7.60 -6.78 27.87
N LEU A 84 -7.53 -5.48 27.58
CA LEU A 84 -8.70 -4.60 27.58
C LEU A 84 -9.75 -5.05 26.56
N LEU A 85 -9.32 -5.38 25.33
CA LEU A 85 -10.22 -5.89 24.29
C LEU A 85 -10.96 -7.15 24.73
N VAL A 86 -10.24 -8.12 25.31
CA VAL A 86 -10.83 -9.39 25.75
C VAL A 86 -11.67 -9.22 27.02
N GLN A 87 -11.11 -8.60 28.07
CA GLN A 87 -11.71 -8.60 29.41
C GLN A 87 -12.81 -7.56 29.57
N ARG A 88 -12.65 -6.38 28.94
CA ARG A 88 -13.61 -5.28 29.09
C ARG A 88 -14.57 -5.16 27.92
N LEU A 89 -14.06 -5.30 26.66
CA LEU A 89 -14.88 -5.11 25.47
C LEU A 89 -15.45 -6.43 24.93
N GLY A 90 -15.10 -7.58 25.53
CA GLY A 90 -15.66 -8.89 25.18
C GLY A 90 -15.22 -9.41 23.80
N LEU A 91 -14.06 -8.97 23.30
CA LEU A 91 -13.52 -9.45 22.05
C LEU A 91 -13.25 -10.96 22.12
N VAL A 92 -13.75 -11.70 21.15
CA VAL A 92 -13.41 -13.11 20.94
C VAL A 92 -12.63 -13.27 19.62
N PRO A 93 -11.76 -14.30 19.50
CA PRO A 93 -11.01 -14.56 18.27
C PRO A 93 -11.93 -14.62 17.05
N GLY A 94 -11.52 -13.95 15.97
CA GLY A 94 -12.31 -13.78 14.74
C GLY A 94 -13.22 -12.55 14.71
N ASN A 95 -13.41 -11.82 15.80
CA ASN A 95 -14.09 -10.52 15.77
C ASN A 95 -13.31 -9.50 14.92
N ARG A 96 -14.02 -8.64 14.17
CA ARG A 96 -13.45 -7.59 13.31
C ARG A 96 -13.40 -6.29 14.10
N VAL A 97 -12.22 -5.68 14.10
CA VAL A 97 -11.96 -4.43 14.83
C VAL A 97 -11.56 -3.33 13.84
N LEU A 98 -12.39 -2.31 13.72
CA LEU A 98 -12.06 -1.12 12.94
C LEU A 98 -10.93 -0.34 13.62
N LEU A 99 -9.88 -0.05 12.87
CA LEU A 99 -8.78 0.80 13.27
C LEU A 99 -8.82 2.09 12.46
N ARG A 100 -9.09 3.22 13.10
CA ARG A 100 -9.22 4.52 12.47
C ARG A 100 -8.28 5.52 13.11
N GLY A 101 -7.23 5.90 12.41
CA GLY A 101 -6.22 6.85 12.90
C GLY A 101 -5.23 7.24 11.80
N ALA A 102 -4.51 8.33 12.03
CA ALA A 102 -3.31 8.66 11.28
C ALA A 102 -2.14 7.75 11.73
N ASN A 103 -1.03 7.76 10.99
CA ASN A 103 0.17 7.00 11.34
C ASN A 103 0.74 7.46 12.68
N SER A 104 0.35 6.81 13.75
CA SER A 104 0.78 7.14 15.11
C SER A 104 1.27 5.91 15.88
N PRO A 105 2.10 6.09 16.91
CA PRO A 105 2.52 5.01 17.78
C PRO A 105 1.35 4.24 18.41
N MET A 106 0.28 4.94 18.82
CA MET A 106 -0.88 4.29 19.41
C MET A 106 -1.68 3.46 18.40
N LEU A 107 -1.83 3.92 17.15
CA LEU A 107 -2.47 3.12 16.09
C LEU A 107 -1.70 1.81 15.84
N ALA A 108 -0.37 1.88 15.84
CA ALA A 108 0.48 0.68 15.70
C ALA A 108 0.27 -0.29 16.88
N ALA A 109 0.24 0.21 18.13
CA ALA A 109 -0.04 -0.61 19.30
C ALA A 109 -1.46 -1.22 19.26
N CYS A 110 -2.46 -0.48 18.77
CA CYS A 110 -3.83 -0.98 18.57
C CYS A 110 -3.85 -2.13 17.54
N TRP A 111 -3.18 -1.99 16.40
CA TRP A 111 -3.11 -3.05 15.39
C TRP A 111 -2.51 -4.33 15.98
N LEU A 112 -1.37 -4.20 16.66
CA LEU A 112 -0.71 -5.33 17.29
C LEU A 112 -1.57 -5.97 18.40
N GLY A 113 -2.24 -5.15 19.23
CA GLY A 113 -3.11 -5.63 20.31
C GLY A 113 -4.33 -6.42 19.83
N VAL A 114 -4.98 -5.96 18.76
CA VAL A 114 -6.09 -6.64 18.11
C VAL A 114 -5.68 -8.02 17.59
N VAL A 115 -4.59 -8.07 16.83
CA VAL A 115 -4.12 -9.32 16.19
C VAL A 115 -3.58 -10.30 17.25
N LYS A 116 -2.90 -9.79 18.28
CA LYS A 116 -2.41 -10.59 19.41
C LYS A 116 -3.56 -11.30 20.15
N ALA A 117 -4.69 -10.62 20.30
CA ALA A 117 -5.92 -11.15 20.89
C ALA A 117 -6.74 -12.07 19.98
N GLY A 118 -6.22 -12.41 18.78
CA GLY A 118 -6.92 -13.23 17.78
C GLY A 118 -8.04 -12.48 17.05
N GLY A 119 -8.12 -11.15 17.18
CA GLY A 119 -9.02 -10.31 16.41
C GLY A 119 -8.51 -10.06 15.00
N ILE A 120 -9.41 -9.64 14.11
CA ILE A 120 -9.12 -9.29 12.73
C ILE A 120 -9.05 -7.77 12.61
N ALA A 121 -7.88 -7.23 12.30
CA ALA A 121 -7.67 -5.80 12.13
C ALA A 121 -8.28 -5.32 10.81
N VAL A 122 -9.04 -4.22 10.85
CA VAL A 122 -9.65 -3.58 9.67
C VAL A 122 -9.23 -2.12 9.65
N GLY A 123 -8.21 -1.79 8.86
CA GLY A 123 -7.73 -0.41 8.72
C GLY A 123 -8.68 0.46 7.90
N SER A 124 -8.92 1.68 8.34
CA SER A 124 -9.67 2.67 7.56
C SER A 124 -8.90 3.98 7.42
N MET A 125 -8.94 4.54 6.22
CA MET A 125 -8.33 5.83 5.94
C MET A 125 -8.94 6.95 6.80
N PRO A 126 -8.12 7.87 7.33
CA PRO A 126 -8.60 9.03 8.10
C PRO A 126 -9.62 9.89 7.37
N LEU A 127 -9.52 9.98 6.05
CA LEU A 127 -10.34 10.86 5.21
C LEU A 127 -11.70 10.26 4.80
N LEU A 128 -11.97 8.98 5.12
CA LEU A 128 -13.25 8.36 4.81
C LEU A 128 -14.38 9.01 5.59
N ARG A 129 -15.51 9.22 4.91
CA ARG A 129 -16.73 9.81 5.45
C ARG A 129 -17.69 8.74 6.00
N ALA A 130 -18.71 9.18 6.72
CA ALA A 130 -19.71 8.31 7.34
C ALA A 130 -20.31 7.28 6.38
N ARG A 131 -20.63 7.67 5.13
CA ARG A 131 -21.18 6.77 4.11
C ARG A 131 -20.24 5.61 3.78
N GLU A 132 -18.95 5.87 3.62
CA GLU A 132 -17.96 4.86 3.28
C GLU A 132 -17.69 3.96 4.48
N LEU A 133 -17.60 4.54 5.69
CA LEU A 133 -17.46 3.80 6.93
C LEU A 133 -18.64 2.85 7.17
N THR A 134 -19.86 3.30 6.91
CA THR A 134 -21.06 2.44 6.97
C THR A 134 -20.91 1.23 6.04
N GLY A 135 -20.44 1.41 4.81
CA GLY A 135 -20.22 0.32 3.86
C GLY A 135 -19.16 -0.68 4.35
N ILE A 136 -18.06 -0.19 4.91
CA ILE A 136 -16.98 -1.02 5.49
C ILE A 136 -17.48 -1.82 6.68
N VAL A 137 -18.17 -1.17 7.63
CA VAL A 137 -18.73 -1.83 8.82
C VAL A 137 -19.74 -2.89 8.44
N ALA A 138 -20.64 -2.58 7.51
CA ALA A 138 -21.67 -3.52 7.06
C ALA A 138 -21.06 -4.73 6.35
N LYS A 139 -20.11 -4.51 5.41
CA LYS A 139 -19.48 -5.60 4.63
C LYS A 139 -18.72 -6.58 5.51
N ALA A 140 -17.92 -6.08 6.45
CA ALA A 140 -17.12 -6.92 7.33
C ALA A 140 -17.86 -7.30 8.62
N GLN A 141 -19.08 -6.82 8.86
CA GLN A 141 -19.82 -7.02 10.13
C GLN A 141 -18.93 -6.70 11.34
N ILE A 142 -18.34 -5.50 11.31
CA ILE A 142 -17.40 -5.03 12.34
C ILE A 142 -18.12 -4.88 13.67
N THR A 143 -17.52 -5.41 14.73
CA THR A 143 -18.11 -5.45 16.08
C THR A 143 -17.50 -4.44 17.06
N HIS A 144 -16.22 -4.11 16.84
CA HIS A 144 -15.42 -3.25 17.69
C HIS A 144 -14.75 -2.16 16.88
N ALA A 145 -14.45 -1.01 17.49
CA ALA A 145 -13.65 0.04 16.87
C ALA A 145 -12.70 0.69 17.89
N LEU A 146 -11.44 0.89 17.48
CA LEU A 146 -10.47 1.74 18.14
C LEU A 146 -10.20 2.94 17.23
N VAL A 147 -10.54 4.15 17.69
CA VAL A 147 -10.64 5.33 16.86
C VAL A 147 -9.86 6.48 17.47
N ASP A 148 -9.03 7.14 16.68
CA ASP A 148 -8.44 8.40 17.09
C ASP A 148 -9.55 9.42 17.39
N ALA A 149 -9.57 9.96 18.58
CA ALA A 149 -10.61 10.89 19.05
C ALA A 149 -10.80 12.09 18.10
N ARG A 150 -9.73 12.52 17.45
CA ARG A 150 -9.72 13.62 16.47
C ARG A 150 -10.44 13.27 15.16
N LEU A 151 -10.72 11.97 14.92
CA LEU A 151 -11.38 11.45 13.72
C LEU A 151 -12.73 10.77 14.05
N ALA A 152 -13.27 10.96 15.26
CA ALA A 152 -14.46 10.27 15.74
C ALA A 152 -15.76 10.75 15.05
N GLU A 153 -15.85 11.99 14.60
CA GLU A 153 -17.06 12.62 14.08
C GLU A 153 -17.74 11.78 12.98
N GLU A 154 -17.00 11.40 11.96
CA GLU A 154 -17.54 10.64 10.81
C GLU A 154 -18.00 9.23 11.20
N LEU A 155 -17.30 8.57 12.14
CA LEU A 155 -17.76 7.28 12.64
C LEU A 155 -19.01 7.44 13.51
N THR A 156 -19.06 8.45 14.36
CA THR A 156 -20.24 8.77 15.19
C THR A 156 -21.47 8.99 14.31
N ALA A 157 -21.33 9.72 13.21
CA ALA A 157 -22.40 9.93 12.23
C ALA A 157 -22.81 8.62 11.52
N ALA A 158 -21.91 7.65 11.37
CA ALA A 158 -22.19 6.34 10.75
C ALA A 158 -22.89 5.36 11.70
N LEU A 159 -22.70 5.48 13.03
CA LEU A 159 -23.18 4.51 14.03
C LEU A 159 -24.66 4.11 13.91
N PRO A 160 -25.62 5.03 13.66
CA PRO A 160 -27.03 4.66 13.53
C PRO A 160 -27.30 3.65 12.41
N ALA A 161 -26.42 3.59 11.39
CA ALA A 161 -26.52 2.65 10.27
C ALA A 161 -25.59 1.43 10.43
N CYS A 162 -24.92 1.28 11.58
CA CYS A 162 -23.92 0.26 11.86
C CYS A 162 -24.31 -0.63 13.06
N PRO A 163 -25.41 -1.41 13.02
CA PRO A 163 -25.92 -2.14 14.18
C PRO A 163 -24.96 -3.24 14.70
N SER A 164 -24.05 -3.73 13.88
CA SER A 164 -23.02 -4.71 14.31
C SER A 164 -21.92 -4.08 15.18
N LEU A 165 -21.67 -2.77 15.04
CA LEU A 165 -20.62 -2.06 15.78
C LEU A 165 -21.13 -1.65 17.15
N THR A 166 -20.84 -2.47 18.16
CA THR A 166 -21.36 -2.32 19.53
C THR A 166 -20.35 -1.76 20.52
N GLN A 167 -19.06 -1.84 20.21
CA GLN A 167 -17.98 -1.41 21.08
C GLN A 167 -17.11 -0.37 20.35
N VAL A 168 -17.06 0.85 20.87
CA VAL A 168 -16.21 1.93 20.34
C VAL A 168 -15.38 2.51 21.47
N LEU A 169 -14.08 2.59 21.30
CA LEU A 169 -13.16 3.21 22.24
C LEU A 169 -12.24 4.17 21.50
N HIS A 170 -12.00 5.34 22.09
CA HIS A 170 -11.17 6.38 21.49
C HIS A 170 -9.75 6.36 22.08
N PHE A 171 -8.76 6.65 21.24
CA PHE A 171 -7.37 6.90 21.64
C PHE A 171 -6.93 8.30 21.18
N ASN A 172 -5.80 8.79 21.65
CA ASN A 172 -5.28 10.13 21.38
C ASN A 172 -6.26 11.26 21.80
N GLY A 173 -7.15 11.00 22.71
CA GLY A 173 -8.06 12.00 23.30
C GLY A 173 -7.55 12.53 24.62
N ALA A 174 -8.15 13.65 25.06
CA ALA A 174 -7.92 14.19 26.41
C ALA A 174 -8.85 13.57 27.47
N ASP A 175 -9.61 12.55 27.10
CA ASP A 175 -10.64 11.94 27.95
C ASP A 175 -10.05 10.87 28.87
N ASP A 176 -10.31 10.99 30.18
CA ASP A 176 -9.93 9.99 31.19
C ASP A 176 -10.63 8.62 30.98
N ALA A 177 -11.64 8.54 30.12
CA ALA A 177 -12.30 7.32 29.71
C ALA A 177 -11.72 6.70 28.42
N GLY A 178 -10.75 7.33 27.79
CA GLY A 178 -10.08 6.89 26.56
C GLY A 178 -9.26 5.62 26.74
N LEU A 179 -8.73 5.12 25.61
CA LEU A 179 -7.94 3.89 25.55
C LEU A 179 -6.71 3.95 26.46
N GLU A 180 -6.00 5.08 26.46
CA GLU A 180 -4.77 5.28 27.21
C GLU A 180 -4.98 5.15 28.72
N ALA A 181 -6.06 5.70 29.24
CA ALA A 181 -6.44 5.57 30.64
C ALA A 181 -6.96 4.17 30.95
N ALA A 182 -7.87 3.66 30.12
CA ALA A 182 -8.50 2.37 30.31
C ALA A 182 -7.48 1.21 30.33
N MET A 183 -6.50 1.23 29.44
CA MET A 183 -5.51 0.15 29.34
C MET A 183 -4.58 0.08 30.57
N GLN A 184 -4.41 1.17 31.36
CA GLN A 184 -3.55 1.14 32.55
C GLN A 184 -4.10 0.22 33.66
N ALA A 185 -5.40 -0.01 33.68
CA ALA A 185 -6.02 -0.94 34.63
C ALA A 185 -5.78 -2.42 34.29
N HIS A 186 -5.19 -2.70 33.12
CA HIS A 186 -4.98 -4.06 32.63
C HIS A 186 -3.52 -4.49 32.71
N SER A 187 -3.29 -5.81 32.84
CA SER A 187 -1.96 -6.41 32.92
C SER A 187 -1.11 -6.11 31.68
N ALA A 188 0.17 -5.85 31.88
CA ALA A 188 1.17 -5.78 30.81
C ALA A 188 1.64 -7.17 30.32
N ALA A 189 1.14 -8.27 30.92
CA ALA A 189 1.34 -9.62 30.45
C ALA A 189 0.07 -10.12 29.74
N PHE A 190 0.22 -10.72 28.56
CA PHE A 190 -0.85 -11.33 27.78
C PHE A 190 -0.32 -12.55 27.04
N GLU A 191 -1.01 -13.67 27.15
CA GLU A 191 -0.70 -14.86 26.38
C GLU A 191 -1.35 -14.77 24.99
N ASN A 192 -0.53 -14.86 23.94
CA ASN A 192 -1.02 -14.76 22.56
C ASN A 192 -2.07 -15.84 22.28
N VAL A 193 -3.15 -15.46 21.62
CA VAL A 193 -4.10 -16.46 21.12
C VAL A 193 -3.36 -17.38 20.14
N PRO A 194 -3.41 -18.72 20.34
CA PRO A 194 -2.71 -19.68 19.47
C PRO A 194 -3.47 -19.86 18.15
N THR A 195 -3.41 -18.86 17.30
CA THR A 195 -4.08 -18.85 15.99
C THR A 195 -3.49 -19.87 15.04
N ALA A 196 -4.31 -20.46 14.17
CA ALA A 196 -3.81 -21.21 13.03
C ALA A 196 -3.11 -20.25 12.04
N ALA A 197 -2.13 -20.76 11.31
CA ALA A 197 -1.40 -19.97 10.30
C ALA A 197 -2.34 -19.37 9.23
N GLU A 198 -3.45 -20.04 8.96
CA GLU A 198 -4.48 -19.67 7.99
C GLU A 198 -5.66 -18.89 8.60
N ASP A 199 -5.62 -18.58 9.91
CA ASP A 199 -6.62 -17.70 10.50
C ASP A 199 -6.44 -16.27 9.97
N THR A 200 -7.52 -15.66 9.47
CA THR A 200 -7.48 -14.30 8.97
C THR A 200 -7.15 -13.32 10.10
N CYS A 201 -6.15 -12.47 9.92
CA CYS A 201 -5.76 -11.44 10.89
C CYS A 201 -5.94 -10.00 10.39
N LEU A 202 -6.16 -9.82 9.09
CA LEU A 202 -6.28 -8.52 8.44
C LEU A 202 -7.36 -8.55 7.36
N ILE A 203 -8.21 -7.52 7.34
CA ILE A 203 -9.05 -7.16 6.20
C ILE A 203 -8.57 -5.82 5.67
N ALA A 204 -8.07 -5.81 4.43
CA ALA A 204 -7.61 -4.61 3.76
C ALA A 204 -8.60 -4.21 2.66
N TYR A 205 -9.10 -2.97 2.73
CA TYR A 205 -10.02 -2.45 1.71
C TYR A 205 -9.25 -1.80 0.57
N THR A 206 -9.66 -2.10 -0.67
CA THR A 206 -9.14 -1.46 -1.89
C THR A 206 -10.25 -0.67 -2.58
N SER A 207 -9.90 0.50 -3.07
CA SER A 207 -10.80 1.29 -3.93
C SER A 207 -10.94 0.58 -5.27
N GLY A 208 -12.04 -0.15 -5.46
CA GLY A 208 -12.35 -0.73 -6.76
C GLY A 208 -12.59 0.35 -7.83
N THR A 209 -12.22 0.08 -9.08
CA THR A 209 -12.54 0.94 -10.24
C THR A 209 -14.05 1.14 -10.43
N THR A 210 -14.87 0.26 -9.85
CA THR A 210 -16.34 0.30 -9.86
C THR A 210 -16.96 1.13 -8.73
N GLY A 211 -16.16 1.77 -7.88
CA GLY A 211 -16.63 2.58 -6.75
C GLY A 211 -17.06 1.78 -5.51
N VAL A 212 -17.23 0.45 -5.59
CA VAL A 212 -17.51 -0.42 -4.44
C VAL A 212 -16.21 -1.03 -3.94
N PRO A 213 -15.76 -0.73 -2.70
CA PRO A 213 -14.54 -1.28 -2.15
C PRO A 213 -14.58 -2.81 -2.08
N LYS A 214 -13.44 -3.46 -2.35
CA LYS A 214 -13.22 -4.88 -2.14
C LYS A 214 -12.52 -5.09 -0.82
N ALA A 215 -12.89 -6.15 -0.08
CA ALA A 215 -12.29 -6.53 1.18
C ALA A 215 -11.35 -7.71 0.94
N ALA A 216 -10.05 -7.46 0.86
CA ALA A 216 -9.02 -8.49 0.74
C ALA A 216 -8.66 -9.03 2.13
N LEU A 217 -8.61 -10.35 2.24
CA LEU A 217 -8.34 -11.08 3.47
C LEU A 217 -6.89 -11.56 3.49
N HIS A 218 -6.21 -11.36 4.62
CA HIS A 218 -4.87 -11.91 4.84
C HIS A 218 -4.83 -12.66 6.16
N ASP A 219 -4.18 -13.78 6.15
CA ASP A 219 -3.95 -14.60 7.32
C ASP A 219 -2.57 -14.30 7.97
N HIS A 220 -2.32 -14.91 9.13
CA HIS A 220 -1.06 -14.73 9.85
C HIS A 220 0.15 -15.17 9.01
N ARG A 221 0.00 -16.22 8.22
CA ARG A 221 1.05 -16.72 7.33
C ARG A 221 1.35 -15.75 6.20
N ASP A 222 0.32 -15.11 5.60
CA ASP A 222 0.50 -14.09 4.56
C ASP A 222 1.36 -12.93 5.07
N VAL A 223 1.11 -12.47 6.30
CA VAL A 223 1.92 -11.42 6.96
C VAL A 223 3.38 -11.84 7.08
N MET A 224 3.63 -13.03 7.58
CA MET A 224 5.01 -13.51 7.78
C MET A 224 5.71 -13.79 6.45
N ALA A 225 5.00 -14.29 5.44
CA ALA A 225 5.53 -14.51 4.10
C ALA A 225 5.96 -13.19 3.43
N ALA A 226 5.12 -12.15 3.55
CA ALA A 226 5.49 -10.82 3.05
C ALA A 226 6.74 -10.26 3.75
N CYS A 227 6.89 -10.50 5.08
CA CYS A 227 8.09 -10.14 5.85
C CYS A 227 9.34 -10.95 5.45
N ALA A 228 9.18 -12.18 5.00
CA ALA A 228 10.29 -13.04 4.58
C ALA A 228 10.78 -12.74 3.16
N CYS A 229 9.90 -12.30 2.25
CA CYS A 229 10.26 -12.14 0.85
C CYS A 229 10.92 -10.79 0.55
N TRP A 230 10.12 -9.76 0.31
CA TRP A 230 10.61 -8.50 -0.25
C TRP A 230 11.62 -7.75 0.63
N PRO A 231 11.41 -7.55 1.95
CA PRO A 231 12.35 -6.78 2.77
C PRO A 231 13.71 -7.45 2.90
N GLN A 232 13.79 -8.77 2.85
CA GLN A 232 15.04 -9.50 2.95
C GLN A 232 15.79 -9.52 1.62
N HIS A 233 15.11 -9.90 0.54
CA HIS A 233 15.75 -10.17 -0.75
C HIS A 233 15.98 -8.91 -1.61
N VAL A 234 15.10 -7.92 -1.54
CA VAL A 234 15.17 -6.71 -2.38
C VAL A 234 15.63 -5.50 -1.60
N LEU A 235 14.94 -5.17 -0.51
CA LEU A 235 15.32 -4.03 0.34
C LEU A 235 16.65 -4.25 1.05
N GLN A 236 16.97 -5.48 1.41
CA GLN A 236 18.11 -5.84 2.26
C GLN A 236 18.07 -5.05 3.57
N ALA A 237 16.90 -5.16 4.22
CA ALA A 237 16.61 -4.47 5.45
C ALA A 237 17.57 -4.87 6.58
N GLN A 238 17.94 -3.91 7.43
CA GLN A 238 18.91 -4.09 8.51
C GLN A 238 18.26 -3.82 9.88
N PRO A 239 18.67 -4.52 10.94
CA PRO A 239 18.10 -4.32 12.27
C PRO A 239 18.28 -2.91 12.85
N ASP A 240 19.26 -2.14 12.41
CA ASP A 240 19.49 -0.76 12.81
C ASP A 240 18.82 0.28 11.91
N ASP A 241 17.98 -0.17 10.97
CA ASP A 241 17.19 0.74 10.16
C ASP A 241 16.17 1.52 10.99
N ARG A 242 15.92 2.73 10.55
CA ARG A 242 14.82 3.59 10.96
C ARG A 242 13.96 3.87 9.74
N VAL A 243 12.79 3.24 9.71
CA VAL A 243 11.95 3.24 8.53
C VAL A 243 10.85 4.29 8.66
N ILE A 244 10.76 5.18 7.70
CA ILE A 244 9.80 6.28 7.64
C ILE A 244 9.03 6.26 6.31
N GLY A 245 7.88 6.90 6.26
CA GLY A 245 7.17 7.09 4.99
C GLY A 245 5.84 7.77 5.11
N SER A 246 5.26 8.07 3.95
CA SER A 246 3.95 8.71 3.85
C SER A 246 2.75 7.76 3.74
N PRO A 247 2.89 6.49 3.28
CA PRO A 247 1.71 5.64 3.11
C PRO A 247 1.01 5.38 4.44
N PRO A 248 -0.34 5.49 4.49
CA PRO A 248 -1.10 5.19 5.70
C PRO A 248 -0.99 3.72 6.13
N LEU A 249 -0.93 3.46 7.44
CA LEU A 249 -1.02 2.11 8.00
C LEU A 249 -2.35 1.41 7.69
N ALA A 250 -3.35 2.15 7.26
CA ALA A 250 -4.63 1.60 6.78
C ALA A 250 -4.50 0.85 5.43
N PHE A 251 -3.42 1.06 4.68
CA PHE A 251 -3.12 0.36 3.44
C PHE A 251 -1.97 -0.62 3.63
N THR A 252 -2.00 -1.70 2.86
CA THR A 252 -0.99 -2.78 2.96
C THR A 252 0.42 -2.28 2.64
N PHE A 253 0.60 -1.33 1.72
CA PHE A 253 1.91 -0.71 1.44
C PHE A 253 2.47 0.03 2.66
N GLY A 254 1.64 0.82 3.35
CA GLY A 254 2.05 1.49 4.60
C GLY A 254 2.19 0.51 5.76
N LEU A 255 1.24 -0.40 5.94
CA LEU A 255 1.27 -1.39 7.01
C LEU A 255 2.54 -2.27 6.91
N GLY A 256 2.81 -2.84 5.73
CA GLY A 256 4.00 -3.64 5.49
C GLY A 256 5.27 -2.84 5.69
N GLY A 257 5.43 -1.75 4.91
CA GLY A 257 6.66 -0.97 4.89
C GLY A 257 7.00 -0.27 6.20
N LEU A 258 6.01 0.29 6.90
CA LEU A 258 6.24 1.15 8.07
C LEU A 258 6.03 0.46 9.41
N LEU A 259 5.44 -0.74 9.45
CA LEU A 259 5.21 -1.46 10.70
C LEU A 259 5.70 -2.91 10.65
N LEU A 260 5.17 -3.74 9.73
CA LEU A 260 5.43 -5.18 9.76
C LEU A 260 6.89 -5.50 9.44
N PHE A 261 7.44 -4.93 8.39
CA PHE A 261 8.81 -5.22 7.93
C PHE A 261 9.86 -4.75 8.93
N PRO A 262 9.83 -3.49 9.44
CA PRO A 262 10.77 -3.08 10.47
C PRO A 262 10.71 -3.98 11.70
N LEU A 263 9.51 -4.26 12.23
CA LEU A 263 9.37 -5.11 13.42
C LEU A 263 9.88 -6.53 13.19
N SER A 264 9.71 -7.10 11.99
CA SER A 264 10.15 -8.47 11.68
C SER A 264 11.66 -8.68 11.80
N ILE A 265 12.45 -7.61 11.70
CA ILE A 265 13.92 -7.64 11.73
C ILE A 265 14.52 -6.92 12.93
N GLY A 266 13.74 -6.40 13.86
CA GLY A 266 14.23 -5.66 15.02
C GLY A 266 14.61 -4.20 14.74
N ALA A 267 14.12 -3.61 13.63
CA ALA A 267 14.32 -2.22 13.24
C ALA A 267 13.28 -1.28 13.86
N ALA A 268 13.46 0.03 13.70
CA ALA A 268 12.56 1.05 14.24
C ALA A 268 11.58 1.60 13.21
N CYS A 269 10.31 1.73 13.60
CA CYS A 269 9.25 2.42 12.86
C CYS A 269 9.24 3.91 13.22
N VAL A 270 9.34 4.80 12.25
CA VAL A 270 9.17 6.26 12.43
C VAL A 270 7.82 6.63 11.85
N LEU A 271 6.85 6.90 12.73
CA LEU A 271 5.46 7.16 12.34
C LEU A 271 5.16 8.65 12.37
N VAL A 272 4.75 9.19 11.21
CA VAL A 272 4.46 10.60 10.99
C VAL A 272 3.01 10.74 10.55
N GLU A 273 2.22 11.52 11.29
CA GLU A 273 0.78 11.68 11.03
C GLU A 273 0.49 12.49 9.76
N LYS A 274 1.26 13.55 9.53
CA LYS A 274 1.14 14.44 8.37
C LYS A 274 2.45 14.40 7.59
N ALA A 275 2.52 13.54 6.60
CA ALA A 275 3.72 13.28 5.81
C ALA A 275 3.68 14.03 4.47
N SER A 276 3.55 15.39 4.52
CA SER A 276 3.83 16.19 3.32
C SER A 276 5.30 16.04 2.91
N PRO A 277 5.67 16.38 1.67
CA PRO A 277 7.06 16.31 1.23
C PRO A 277 8.03 17.06 2.15
N GLU A 278 7.65 18.23 2.64
CA GLU A 278 8.43 19.05 3.56
C GLU A 278 8.56 18.38 4.94
N ALA A 279 7.42 17.99 5.53
CA ALA A 279 7.37 17.34 6.84
C ALA A 279 8.12 16.00 6.81
N LEU A 280 8.08 15.28 5.69
CA LEU A 280 8.82 14.03 5.55
C LEU A 280 10.34 14.26 5.52
N GLN A 281 10.83 15.30 4.83
CA GLN A 281 12.26 15.67 4.85
C GLN A 281 12.72 16.10 6.25
N GLU A 282 11.91 16.92 6.95
CA GLU A 282 12.17 17.32 8.33
C GLU A 282 12.28 16.10 9.27
N ALA A 283 11.31 15.18 9.18
CA ALA A 283 11.29 13.99 10.01
C ALA A 283 12.44 13.00 9.68
N ILE A 284 12.84 12.88 8.40
CA ILE A 284 14.03 12.11 8.00
C ILE A 284 15.26 12.65 8.70
N ALA A 285 15.48 13.96 8.66
CA ALA A 285 16.61 14.59 9.31
C ALA A 285 16.56 14.44 10.85
N ALA A 286 15.41 14.76 11.46
CA ALA A 286 15.23 14.73 12.92
C ALA A 286 15.42 13.32 13.52
N HIS A 287 14.90 12.29 12.85
CA HIS A 287 14.99 10.90 13.32
C HIS A 287 16.18 10.14 12.74
N ARG A 288 16.95 10.77 11.81
CA ARG A 288 18.02 10.12 11.05
C ARG A 288 17.51 8.82 10.40
N ALA A 289 16.39 8.92 9.69
CA ALA A 289 15.78 7.78 9.04
C ALA A 289 16.69 7.24 7.94
N THR A 290 16.74 5.90 7.80
CA THR A 290 17.63 5.21 6.86
C THR A 290 16.90 4.66 5.65
N VAL A 291 15.59 4.40 5.79
CA VAL A 291 14.73 3.87 4.73
C VAL A 291 13.46 4.72 4.62
N CYS A 292 13.14 5.18 3.41
CA CYS A 292 11.94 5.97 3.15
C CYS A 292 11.01 5.26 2.18
N TYR A 293 9.72 5.16 2.53
CA TYR A 293 8.64 4.65 1.67
C TYR A 293 7.72 5.80 1.27
N THR A 294 7.60 6.08 -0.02
CA THR A 294 6.60 7.04 -0.50
C THR A 294 6.27 6.83 -1.99
N SER A 295 5.36 7.65 -2.54
CA SER A 295 4.97 7.58 -3.94
C SER A 295 5.97 8.30 -4.86
N PRO A 296 6.01 7.96 -6.17
CA PRO A 296 6.75 8.71 -7.18
C PRO A 296 6.48 10.21 -7.16
N THR A 297 5.21 10.60 -7.01
CA THR A 297 4.79 12.00 -6.93
C THR A 297 5.43 12.70 -5.73
N ALA A 298 5.45 12.07 -4.55
CA ALA A 298 6.08 12.65 -3.37
C ALA A 298 7.60 12.75 -3.51
N TYR A 299 8.28 11.72 -4.07
CA TYR A 299 9.72 11.81 -4.37
C TYR A 299 10.06 12.95 -5.32
N ARG A 300 9.22 13.16 -6.36
CA ARG A 300 9.40 14.31 -7.26
C ARG A 300 9.28 15.64 -6.52
N ALA A 301 8.26 15.78 -5.68
CA ALA A 301 8.05 16.99 -4.88
C ALA A 301 9.22 17.23 -3.92
N MET A 302 9.66 16.21 -3.17
CA MET A 302 10.82 16.30 -2.29
C MET A 302 12.11 16.67 -3.05
N ALA A 303 12.33 16.14 -4.25
CA ALA A 303 13.50 16.46 -5.06
C ALA A 303 13.49 17.88 -5.64
N LEU A 304 12.30 18.46 -5.83
CA LEU A 304 12.13 19.84 -6.31
C LEU A 304 12.22 20.87 -5.18
N LEU A 305 11.90 20.49 -3.95
CA LEU A 305 12.17 21.31 -2.79
C LEU A 305 13.66 21.54 -2.66
N ALA A 306 14.08 22.77 -2.43
CA ALA A 306 15.45 23.04 -2.04
C ALA A 306 15.79 22.12 -0.85
N VAL A 307 16.93 21.44 -0.90
CA VAL A 307 17.36 20.56 0.21
C VAL A 307 17.56 21.44 1.45
N GLN A 308 16.50 21.56 2.25
CA GLN A 308 16.50 22.36 3.48
C GLN A 308 16.92 21.51 4.68
N HIS A 309 16.87 20.19 4.54
CA HIS A 309 17.13 19.24 5.62
C HIS A 309 18.20 18.22 5.22
N ASP A 310 18.93 17.72 6.21
CA ASP A 310 19.93 16.68 6.02
C ASP A 310 19.28 15.32 5.74
N LEU A 311 19.39 14.85 4.51
CA LEU A 311 18.91 13.53 4.08
C LEU A 311 20.03 12.48 4.02
N SER A 312 21.24 12.78 4.49
CA SER A 312 22.43 11.92 4.36
C SER A 312 22.32 10.60 5.13
N SER A 313 21.37 10.48 6.06
CA SER A 313 21.09 9.23 6.76
C SER A 313 20.35 8.20 5.90
N LEU A 314 19.67 8.63 4.83
CA LEU A 314 18.95 7.71 3.94
C LEU A 314 19.94 6.80 3.21
N ARG A 315 19.66 5.50 3.22
CA ARG A 315 20.39 4.49 2.46
C ARG A 315 19.51 3.82 1.41
N LYS A 316 18.19 3.77 1.61
CA LYS A 316 17.22 3.14 0.71
C LYS A 316 15.97 3.99 0.56
N CYS A 317 15.47 4.09 -0.66
CA CYS A 317 14.28 4.85 -1.01
C CYS A 317 13.35 3.98 -1.84
N VAL A 318 12.16 3.67 -1.31
CA VAL A 318 11.19 2.76 -1.91
C VAL A 318 10.03 3.54 -2.51
N SER A 319 9.78 3.30 -3.78
CA SER A 319 8.70 3.92 -4.55
C SER A 319 7.68 2.87 -4.97
N ALA A 320 6.41 3.08 -4.70
CA ALA A 320 5.33 2.24 -5.19
C ALA A 320 3.98 2.97 -5.22
N GLY A 321 2.95 2.29 -5.72
CA GLY A 321 1.57 2.79 -5.76
C GLY A 321 1.22 3.55 -7.03
N GLU A 322 2.19 4.04 -7.78
CA GLU A 322 2.08 4.68 -9.09
C GLU A 322 3.24 4.19 -9.97
N ALA A 323 3.11 4.30 -11.30
CA ALA A 323 4.25 4.08 -12.18
C ALA A 323 5.35 5.12 -11.90
N LEU A 324 6.59 4.69 -11.77
CA LEU A 324 7.73 5.57 -11.53
C LEU A 324 8.26 6.17 -12.85
N PRO A 325 8.06 7.48 -13.12
CA PRO A 325 8.61 8.11 -14.32
C PRO A 325 10.14 8.14 -14.27
N ALA A 326 10.79 7.87 -15.41
CA ALA A 326 12.25 7.92 -15.54
C ALA A 326 12.83 9.28 -15.11
N GLY A 327 12.13 10.38 -15.44
CA GLY A 327 12.53 11.73 -15.02
C GLY A 327 12.50 11.94 -13.51
N THR A 328 11.53 11.35 -12.79
CA THR A 328 11.48 11.39 -11.32
C THR A 328 12.63 10.59 -10.70
N ARG A 329 12.89 9.39 -11.21
CA ARG A 329 14.03 8.55 -10.80
C ARG A 329 15.36 9.29 -10.95
N GLN A 330 15.60 9.86 -12.13
CA GLN A 330 16.83 10.60 -12.41
C GLN A 330 16.97 11.87 -11.56
N LEU A 331 15.88 12.61 -11.37
CA LEU A 331 15.86 13.81 -10.55
C LEU A 331 16.23 13.49 -9.09
N TRP A 332 15.60 12.46 -8.50
CA TRP A 332 15.92 12.02 -7.14
C TRP A 332 17.37 11.60 -7.00
N LYS A 333 17.85 10.75 -7.90
CA LYS A 333 19.25 10.27 -7.92
C LYS A 333 20.24 11.43 -8.04
N SER A 334 19.96 12.42 -8.88
CA SER A 334 20.85 13.59 -9.05
C SER A 334 20.93 14.48 -7.81
N ARG A 335 19.87 14.49 -6.97
CA ARG A 335 19.79 15.31 -5.76
C ARG A 335 20.36 14.63 -4.53
N THR A 336 20.20 13.32 -4.43
CA THR A 336 20.53 12.56 -3.21
C THR A 336 21.64 11.53 -3.39
N GLY A 337 21.98 11.17 -4.63
CA GLY A 337 22.85 10.04 -4.94
C GLY A 337 22.19 8.66 -4.81
N ILE A 338 20.95 8.59 -4.29
CA ILE A 338 20.27 7.34 -3.99
C ILE A 338 19.38 6.91 -5.17
N GLU A 339 19.49 5.63 -5.55
CA GLU A 339 18.60 5.02 -6.55
C GLU A 339 17.23 4.69 -5.91
N LEU A 340 16.14 4.97 -6.62
CA LEU A 340 14.81 4.56 -6.20
C LEU A 340 14.60 3.07 -6.46
N ILE A 341 14.24 2.32 -5.43
CA ILE A 341 13.75 0.96 -5.54
C ILE A 341 12.26 1.04 -5.88
N ASP A 342 11.92 0.72 -7.12
CA ASP A 342 10.52 0.70 -7.57
C ASP A 342 9.92 -0.69 -7.34
N GLY A 343 8.59 -0.75 -7.22
CA GLY A 343 7.91 -2.03 -7.08
C GLY A 343 6.42 -1.96 -7.37
N ILE A 344 5.92 -3.03 -8.01
CA ILE A 344 4.48 -3.26 -8.06
C ILE A 344 4.08 -4.23 -6.98
N GLY A 345 3.04 -3.83 -6.28
CA GLY A 345 2.31 -4.63 -5.31
C GLY A 345 0.82 -4.41 -5.43
N SER A 346 0.05 -5.18 -4.73
CA SER A 346 -1.38 -4.97 -4.62
C SER A 346 -1.87 -5.27 -3.20
N THR A 347 -3.05 -4.75 -2.87
CA THR A 347 -3.72 -5.08 -1.60
C THR A 347 -3.99 -6.58 -1.50
N GLU A 348 -4.33 -7.22 -2.61
CA GLU A 348 -4.66 -8.63 -2.73
C GLU A 348 -3.46 -9.56 -2.46
N MET A 349 -2.24 -9.07 -2.71
CA MET A 349 -0.98 -9.78 -2.48
C MET A 349 -0.25 -9.30 -1.22
N LEU A 350 -0.87 -8.46 -0.44
CA LEU A 350 -0.39 -7.78 0.77
C LEU A 350 0.66 -6.70 0.49
N HIS A 351 1.66 -6.94 -0.35
CA HIS A 351 2.74 -5.98 -0.61
C HIS A 351 3.34 -6.15 -2.01
N ILE A 352 4.59 -5.71 -2.19
CA ILE A 352 5.33 -5.76 -3.45
C ILE A 352 5.71 -7.20 -3.80
N PHE A 353 5.48 -7.60 -5.06
CA PHE A 353 5.78 -8.92 -5.60
C PHE A 353 6.66 -8.89 -6.87
N ILE A 354 6.83 -7.73 -7.52
CA ILE A 354 7.85 -7.49 -8.57
C ILE A 354 8.60 -6.22 -8.20
N SER A 355 9.92 -6.28 -8.23
CA SER A 355 10.81 -5.16 -7.89
C SER A 355 12.22 -5.44 -8.41
N ALA A 356 13.13 -4.47 -8.26
CA ALA A 356 14.53 -4.62 -8.56
C ALA A 356 15.38 -4.06 -7.41
N THR A 357 16.50 -4.72 -7.11
CA THR A 357 17.53 -4.13 -6.25
C THR A 357 18.12 -2.88 -6.92
N GLU A 358 18.79 -2.01 -6.15
CA GLU A 358 19.42 -0.79 -6.70
C GLU A 358 20.35 -1.07 -7.88
N GLY A 359 21.12 -2.17 -7.83
CA GLY A 359 22.05 -2.55 -8.90
C GLY A 359 21.36 -3.08 -10.17
N GLN A 360 20.10 -3.46 -10.08
CA GLN A 360 19.30 -4.00 -11.18
C GLN A 360 18.28 -2.98 -11.72
N ALA A 361 18.03 -1.91 -10.95
CA ALA A 361 17.02 -0.92 -11.28
C ALA A 361 17.37 -0.13 -12.54
N ARG A 362 16.42 -0.06 -13.48
CA ARG A 362 16.53 0.80 -14.67
C ARG A 362 15.27 1.59 -14.94
N GLY A 363 15.41 2.71 -15.64
CA GLY A 363 14.27 3.54 -16.00
C GLY A 363 13.30 2.80 -16.92
N GLY A 364 12.00 2.88 -16.62
CA GLY A 364 10.92 2.27 -17.38
C GLY A 364 10.63 0.80 -17.07
N ALA A 365 11.44 0.13 -16.25
CA ALA A 365 11.16 -1.23 -15.80
C ALA A 365 10.86 -1.27 -14.30
N THR A 366 9.98 -2.18 -13.90
CA THR A 366 9.67 -2.44 -12.49
C THR A 366 10.68 -3.41 -11.87
N GLY A 367 11.14 -4.40 -12.63
CA GLY A 367 12.13 -5.38 -12.17
C GLY A 367 11.73 -6.83 -12.42
N TYR A 368 12.08 -7.69 -11.47
CA TYR A 368 11.86 -9.14 -11.50
C TYR A 368 10.87 -9.58 -10.43
N PRO A 369 10.24 -10.76 -10.57
CA PRO A 369 9.52 -11.36 -9.46
C PRO A 369 10.41 -11.44 -8.21
N VAL A 370 9.87 -11.00 -7.08
CA VAL A 370 10.55 -11.11 -5.79
C VAL A 370 10.74 -12.60 -5.46
N PRO A 371 11.89 -13.02 -4.91
CA PRO A 371 12.07 -14.40 -4.47
C PRO A 371 10.88 -14.90 -3.63
N GLY A 372 10.37 -16.08 -4.00
CA GLY A 372 9.11 -16.62 -3.47
C GLY A 372 7.90 -16.38 -4.36
N TYR A 373 7.97 -15.45 -5.32
CA TYR A 373 6.92 -15.18 -6.30
C TYR A 373 7.32 -15.62 -7.71
N GLU A 374 6.32 -15.98 -8.48
CA GLU A 374 6.43 -16.20 -9.93
C GLU A 374 5.47 -15.24 -10.64
N ALA A 375 5.88 -14.76 -11.81
CA ALA A 375 5.05 -13.89 -12.63
C ALA A 375 5.16 -14.25 -14.11
N CYS A 376 4.08 -14.02 -14.85
CA CYS A 376 4.05 -14.13 -16.30
C CYS A 376 3.09 -13.09 -16.88
N VAL A 377 3.15 -12.92 -18.19
CA VAL A 377 2.24 -12.08 -18.95
C VAL A 377 1.32 -13.00 -19.75
N LEU A 378 0.00 -12.83 -19.62
CA LEU A 378 -1.02 -13.66 -20.25
C LEU A 378 -1.72 -12.93 -21.39
N ASP A 379 -2.09 -13.65 -22.43
CA ASP A 379 -3.02 -13.21 -23.45
C ASP A 379 -4.48 -13.21 -22.94
N ASP A 380 -5.43 -12.86 -23.80
CA ASP A 380 -6.85 -12.87 -23.47
C ASP A 380 -7.42 -14.28 -23.23
N ALA A 381 -6.79 -15.30 -23.78
CA ALA A 381 -7.14 -16.70 -23.58
C ALA A 381 -6.51 -17.30 -22.31
N GLY A 382 -5.72 -16.54 -21.56
CA GLY A 382 -5.03 -16.98 -20.34
C GLY A 382 -3.75 -17.77 -20.61
N GLN A 383 -3.19 -17.71 -21.83
CA GLN A 383 -1.96 -18.39 -22.18
C GLN A 383 -0.75 -17.47 -21.99
N PRO A 384 0.40 -17.98 -21.48
CA PRO A 384 1.62 -17.19 -21.36
C PRO A 384 2.11 -16.64 -22.69
N LEU A 385 2.39 -15.34 -22.73
CA LEU A 385 2.97 -14.65 -23.87
C LEU A 385 4.50 -14.72 -23.83
N PRO A 386 5.17 -14.81 -25.00
CA PRO A 386 6.61 -14.67 -25.07
C PRO A 386 7.08 -13.24 -24.75
N PRO A 387 8.36 -13.05 -24.34
CA PRO A 387 8.93 -11.73 -24.11
C PRO A 387 8.72 -10.76 -25.29
N GLY A 388 8.53 -9.47 -24.98
CA GLY A 388 8.25 -8.40 -25.93
C GLY A 388 6.79 -8.19 -26.29
N GLN A 389 5.89 -9.08 -25.86
CA GLN A 389 4.46 -8.92 -26.10
C GLN A 389 3.75 -8.38 -24.83
N VAL A 390 2.81 -7.45 -25.06
CA VAL A 390 2.00 -6.84 -24.01
C VAL A 390 0.78 -7.70 -23.71
N GLY A 391 0.53 -7.96 -22.44
CA GLY A 391 -0.64 -8.69 -21.99
C GLY A 391 -0.92 -8.44 -20.49
N ARG A 392 -1.76 -9.28 -19.91
CA ARG A 392 -2.21 -9.16 -18.51
C ARG A 392 -1.16 -9.74 -17.56
N LEU A 393 -0.76 -8.98 -16.56
CA LEU A 393 0.15 -9.47 -15.52
C LEU A 393 -0.57 -10.49 -14.63
N ALA A 394 0.03 -11.68 -14.51
CA ALA A 394 -0.40 -12.74 -13.61
C ALA A 394 0.73 -13.10 -12.64
N VAL A 395 0.39 -13.28 -11.36
CA VAL A 395 1.35 -13.51 -10.27
C VAL A 395 0.85 -14.62 -9.36
N ARG A 396 1.76 -15.46 -8.87
CA ARG A 396 1.53 -16.38 -7.76
C ARG A 396 2.74 -16.42 -6.83
N GLY A 397 2.53 -16.78 -5.59
CA GLY A 397 3.57 -16.74 -4.57
C GLY A 397 3.05 -17.21 -3.23
N PRO A 398 3.71 -16.88 -2.11
CA PRO A 398 3.28 -17.30 -0.78
C PRO A 398 2.05 -16.55 -0.27
N THR A 399 1.62 -15.48 -0.97
CA THR A 399 0.39 -14.71 -0.70
C THR A 399 -0.53 -14.75 -1.92
N GLY A 400 -1.83 -14.56 -1.71
CA GLY A 400 -2.80 -14.58 -2.81
C GLY A 400 -4.15 -13.98 -2.43
N CYS A 401 -4.89 -13.58 -3.44
CA CYS A 401 -6.20 -12.93 -3.28
C CYS A 401 -7.22 -13.85 -2.62
N LYS A 402 -7.82 -13.33 -1.57
CA LYS A 402 -9.02 -13.87 -0.91
C LYS A 402 -9.95 -12.70 -0.64
N TYR A 403 -11.03 -12.56 -1.42
CA TYR A 403 -12.03 -11.51 -1.15
C TYR A 403 -13.12 -12.04 -0.23
N LEU A 404 -13.56 -11.21 0.69
CA LEU A 404 -14.68 -11.49 1.59
C LEU A 404 -16.00 -11.47 0.82
N ASP A 405 -16.56 -12.65 0.53
CA ASP A 405 -17.89 -12.80 -0.09
C ASP A 405 -18.09 -11.86 -1.30
N ASP A 406 -17.23 -12.00 -2.34
CA ASP A 406 -17.21 -11.10 -3.48
C ASP A 406 -16.96 -11.88 -4.78
N GLU A 407 -17.89 -11.78 -5.74
CA GLU A 407 -17.83 -12.50 -7.01
C GLU A 407 -16.63 -12.08 -7.88
N ARG A 408 -16.05 -10.90 -7.65
CA ARG A 408 -14.83 -10.44 -8.33
C ARG A 408 -13.62 -11.32 -8.02
N GLN A 409 -13.71 -12.21 -7.02
CA GLN A 409 -12.73 -13.27 -6.76
C GLN A 409 -12.39 -14.07 -8.03
N ARG A 410 -13.41 -14.48 -8.79
CA ARG A 410 -13.23 -15.28 -10.03
C ARG A 410 -12.62 -14.49 -11.19
N ILE A 411 -12.73 -13.16 -11.14
CA ILE A 411 -12.08 -12.28 -12.13
C ILE A 411 -10.60 -12.12 -11.80
N TYR A 412 -10.30 -11.98 -10.50
CA TYR A 412 -8.93 -11.75 -10.04
C TYR A 412 -8.09 -13.02 -9.98
N VAL A 413 -8.69 -14.15 -9.59
CA VAL A 413 -7.99 -15.45 -9.55
C VAL A 413 -8.49 -16.32 -10.70
N GLN A 414 -7.58 -16.66 -11.62
CA GLN A 414 -7.82 -17.49 -12.80
C GLN A 414 -6.74 -18.58 -12.86
N ASP A 415 -7.14 -19.84 -12.90
CA ASP A 415 -6.25 -21.02 -12.98
C ASP A 415 -5.09 -20.99 -11.96
N GLY A 416 -5.40 -20.56 -10.73
CA GLY A 416 -4.43 -20.45 -9.63
C GLY A 416 -3.51 -19.23 -9.70
N TRP A 417 -3.65 -18.36 -10.70
CA TRP A 417 -2.92 -17.09 -10.82
C TRP A 417 -3.75 -15.91 -10.33
N ASN A 418 -3.10 -14.95 -9.68
CA ASN A 418 -3.67 -13.63 -9.41
C ASN A 418 -3.45 -12.75 -10.65
N VAL A 419 -4.52 -12.44 -11.38
CA VAL A 419 -4.51 -11.56 -12.56
C VAL A 419 -4.77 -10.13 -12.10
N THR A 420 -3.72 -9.31 -12.05
CA THR A 420 -3.73 -8.04 -11.29
C THR A 420 -4.57 -6.91 -11.92
N GLY A 421 -4.93 -7.05 -13.19
CA GLY A 421 -5.56 -5.99 -13.97
C GLY A 421 -4.57 -4.92 -14.46
N ASP A 422 -3.27 -5.21 -14.39
CA ASP A 422 -2.21 -4.41 -14.98
C ASP A 422 -1.71 -5.05 -16.28
N ALA A 423 -1.41 -4.24 -17.29
CA ALA A 423 -0.78 -4.67 -18.52
C ALA A 423 0.73 -4.50 -18.42
N TYR A 424 1.44 -5.56 -18.76
CA TYR A 424 2.91 -5.64 -18.72
C TYR A 424 3.46 -6.28 -19.98
N LEU A 425 4.74 -6.10 -20.22
CA LEU A 425 5.56 -6.98 -21.06
C LEU A 425 6.79 -7.44 -20.28
N VAL A 426 7.34 -8.58 -20.69
CA VAL A 426 8.67 -9.02 -20.25
C VAL A 426 9.66 -8.50 -21.29
N ASP A 427 10.68 -7.75 -20.87
CA ASP A 427 11.71 -7.23 -21.77
C ASP A 427 12.51 -8.41 -22.36
N PRO A 428 12.62 -8.52 -23.71
CA PRO A 428 13.31 -9.63 -24.34
C PRO A 428 14.84 -9.60 -24.14
N VAL A 429 15.41 -8.48 -23.70
CA VAL A 429 16.85 -8.31 -23.54
C VAL A 429 17.31 -8.76 -22.16
N ASP A 430 16.62 -8.32 -21.10
CA ASP A 430 17.04 -8.55 -19.72
C ASP A 430 16.02 -9.30 -18.85
N GLY A 431 14.82 -9.58 -19.38
CA GLY A 431 13.78 -10.30 -18.66
C GLY A 431 13.04 -9.49 -17.59
N GLN A 432 13.28 -8.19 -17.49
CA GLN A 432 12.56 -7.33 -16.54
C GLN A 432 11.11 -7.13 -16.95
N PHE A 433 10.24 -7.04 -15.98
CA PHE A 433 8.84 -6.69 -16.18
C PHE A 433 8.68 -5.19 -16.35
N VAL A 434 8.06 -4.78 -17.47
CA VAL A 434 7.88 -3.39 -17.87
C VAL A 434 6.40 -3.05 -17.84
N TYR A 435 6.01 -2.14 -16.94
CA TYR A 435 4.63 -1.66 -16.83
C TYR A 435 4.22 -0.91 -18.09
N GLN A 436 3.02 -1.19 -18.57
CA GLN A 436 2.43 -0.50 -19.72
C GLN A 436 1.28 0.40 -19.28
N ALA A 437 0.22 -0.18 -18.74
CA ALA A 437 -0.97 0.54 -18.28
C ALA A 437 -1.82 -0.35 -17.37
N ARG A 438 -2.91 0.19 -16.84
CA ARG A 438 -4.02 -0.66 -16.42
C ARG A 438 -4.70 -1.25 -17.65
N THR A 439 -5.18 -2.48 -17.57
CA THR A 439 -5.87 -3.14 -18.70
C THR A 439 -7.13 -2.37 -19.14
N ASP A 440 -7.81 -1.72 -18.20
CA ASP A 440 -8.96 -0.86 -18.41
C ASP A 440 -8.61 0.58 -18.87
N ASP A 441 -7.32 0.96 -18.83
CA ASP A 441 -6.78 2.27 -19.24
C ASP A 441 -5.98 2.20 -20.55
N MET A 442 -5.83 1.02 -21.17
CA MET A 442 -5.14 0.87 -22.44
C MET A 442 -5.93 1.57 -23.54
N ILE A 443 -5.25 2.41 -24.33
CA ILE A 443 -5.87 3.18 -25.43
C ILE A 443 -5.71 2.41 -26.72
N VAL A 444 -6.81 2.02 -27.36
CA VAL A 444 -6.79 1.31 -28.65
C VAL A 444 -7.08 2.32 -29.75
N SER A 445 -6.07 2.79 -30.46
CA SER A 445 -6.16 3.81 -31.50
C SER A 445 -5.71 3.30 -32.86
N GLY A 446 -6.62 3.17 -33.80
CA GLY A 446 -6.32 2.70 -35.16
C GLY A 446 -5.67 1.32 -35.18
N GLY A 447 -6.05 0.42 -34.28
CA GLY A 447 -5.51 -0.93 -34.14
C GLY A 447 -4.20 -1.02 -33.32
N TYR A 448 -3.69 0.11 -32.82
CA TYR A 448 -2.50 0.13 -31.95
C TYR A 448 -2.90 0.25 -30.48
N ASN A 449 -2.30 -0.59 -29.64
CA ASN A 449 -2.37 -0.45 -28.18
C ASN A 449 -1.37 0.62 -27.72
N ILE A 450 -1.88 1.67 -27.08
CA ILE A 450 -1.07 2.80 -26.59
C ILE A 450 -1.23 2.88 -25.07
N ALA A 451 -0.10 2.81 -24.39
CA ALA A 451 -0.05 3.00 -22.95
C ALA A 451 -0.09 4.50 -22.60
N GLY A 452 -1.15 4.95 -21.92
CA GLY A 452 -1.25 6.34 -21.45
C GLY A 452 -0.01 6.78 -20.64
N PRO A 453 0.49 5.98 -19.69
CA PRO A 453 1.70 6.29 -18.91
C PRO A 453 2.97 6.50 -19.74
N GLU A 454 3.11 5.86 -20.90
CA GLU A 454 4.25 6.09 -21.80
C GLU A 454 4.19 7.49 -22.41
N VAL A 455 3.00 7.93 -22.82
CA VAL A 455 2.77 9.28 -23.36
C VAL A 455 2.93 10.33 -22.25
N GLU A 456 2.44 10.05 -21.04
CA GLU A 456 2.66 10.88 -19.85
C GLU A 456 4.15 11.06 -19.57
N SER A 457 4.92 9.98 -19.61
CA SER A 457 6.37 10.01 -19.39
C SER A 457 7.08 10.86 -20.43
N ALA A 458 6.67 10.77 -21.70
CA ALA A 458 7.22 11.61 -22.77
C ALA A 458 6.89 13.10 -22.56
N LEU A 459 5.63 13.44 -22.25
CA LEU A 459 5.20 14.82 -21.96
C LEU A 459 5.95 15.42 -20.78
N MET A 460 6.19 14.64 -19.72
CA MET A 460 6.90 15.08 -18.51
C MET A 460 8.38 15.41 -18.73
N LEU A 461 8.98 15.01 -19.86
CA LEU A 461 10.33 15.42 -20.25
C LEU A 461 10.37 16.85 -20.80
N HIS A 462 9.23 17.40 -21.21
CA HIS A 462 9.18 18.77 -21.74
C HIS A 462 9.20 19.79 -20.60
N ASP A 463 10.05 20.82 -20.72
CA ASP A 463 10.29 21.81 -19.67
C ASP A 463 9.04 22.61 -19.25
N ALA A 464 8.06 22.76 -20.12
CA ALA A 464 6.82 23.48 -19.84
C ALA A 464 5.84 22.69 -18.99
N VAL A 465 5.96 21.35 -18.91
CA VAL A 465 4.98 20.48 -18.25
C VAL A 465 5.29 20.33 -16.77
N ALA A 466 4.32 20.66 -15.93
CA ALA A 466 4.38 20.40 -14.50
C ALA A 466 3.79 19.04 -14.17
N GLU A 467 2.63 18.71 -14.79
CA GLU A 467 1.87 17.48 -14.54
C GLU A 467 1.05 17.14 -15.79
N CYS A 468 0.81 15.85 -16.04
CA CYS A 468 -0.10 15.44 -17.09
C CYS A 468 -0.83 14.13 -16.76
N GLY A 469 -1.96 13.90 -17.44
CA GLY A 469 -2.72 12.66 -17.40
C GLY A 469 -3.26 12.36 -18.80
N VAL A 470 -3.14 11.10 -19.23
CA VAL A 470 -3.48 10.68 -20.60
C VAL A 470 -4.57 9.61 -20.55
N ILE A 471 -5.59 9.79 -21.40
CA ILE A 471 -6.68 8.84 -21.58
C ILE A 471 -6.99 8.60 -23.07
N GLY A 472 -7.69 7.50 -23.36
CA GLY A 472 -8.37 7.32 -24.63
C GLY A 472 -9.74 8.02 -24.61
N VAL A 473 -10.06 8.73 -25.66
CA VAL A 473 -11.40 9.27 -25.92
C VAL A 473 -11.93 8.71 -27.24
N ALA A 474 -13.25 8.49 -27.33
CA ALA A 474 -13.88 7.94 -28.52
C ALA A 474 -13.60 8.79 -29.76
N ASP A 475 -13.37 8.13 -30.89
CA ASP A 475 -13.11 8.72 -32.19
C ASP A 475 -13.71 7.83 -33.29
N ASP A 476 -14.44 8.42 -34.22
CA ASP A 476 -15.21 7.67 -35.23
C ASP A 476 -14.31 6.93 -36.23
N GLU A 477 -13.12 7.44 -36.52
CA GLU A 477 -12.21 6.84 -37.51
C GLU A 477 -11.24 5.82 -36.86
N ARG A 478 -10.83 6.06 -35.61
CA ARG A 478 -9.75 5.31 -34.94
C ARG A 478 -10.22 4.45 -33.80
N GLY A 479 -11.51 4.46 -33.50
CA GLY A 479 -12.09 3.86 -32.29
C GLY A 479 -11.79 4.72 -31.06
N GLN A 480 -10.50 5.04 -30.82
CA GLN A 480 -10.08 6.00 -29.80
C GLN A 480 -8.92 6.87 -30.33
N ILE A 481 -8.79 8.08 -29.78
CA ILE A 481 -7.59 8.91 -29.89
C ILE A 481 -6.98 9.16 -28.51
N VAL A 482 -5.69 9.39 -28.49
CA VAL A 482 -4.95 9.78 -27.28
C VAL A 482 -5.28 11.24 -26.97
N LYS A 483 -5.82 11.50 -25.78
CA LYS A 483 -6.06 12.85 -25.23
C LYS A 483 -5.22 13.05 -23.97
N ALA A 484 -4.43 14.14 -23.96
CA ALA A 484 -3.64 14.54 -22.79
C ALA A 484 -4.30 15.73 -22.07
N PHE A 485 -4.39 15.64 -20.76
CA PHE A 485 -4.69 16.76 -19.86
C PHE A 485 -3.36 17.23 -19.26
N VAL A 486 -3.01 18.49 -19.46
CA VAL A 486 -1.70 19.01 -19.10
C VAL A 486 -1.83 20.19 -18.14
N VAL A 487 -1.08 20.14 -17.06
CA VAL A 487 -0.83 21.29 -16.17
C VAL A 487 0.53 21.86 -16.54
N LEU A 488 0.57 23.13 -16.93
CA LEU A 488 1.80 23.83 -17.26
C LEU A 488 2.47 24.40 -16.01
N LYS A 489 3.77 24.63 -16.09
CA LYS A 489 4.50 25.38 -15.06
C LYS A 489 3.98 26.83 -14.96
N PRO A 490 4.08 27.47 -13.79
CA PRO A 490 3.60 28.85 -13.59
C PRO A 490 4.19 29.81 -14.61
N GLY A 491 3.33 30.72 -15.12
CA GLY A 491 3.71 31.78 -16.07
C GLY A 491 3.65 31.37 -17.55
N LEU A 492 3.27 30.12 -17.86
CA LEU A 492 3.10 29.67 -19.24
C LEU A 492 1.61 29.66 -19.63
N LEU A 493 1.34 29.94 -20.91
CA LEU A 493 -0.01 29.95 -21.47
C LEU A 493 -0.30 28.61 -22.18
N GLY A 494 -1.45 28.03 -21.84
CA GLY A 494 -1.96 26.82 -22.49
C GLY A 494 -2.81 27.17 -23.71
N ASP A 495 -2.17 27.53 -24.80
CA ASP A 495 -2.80 27.87 -26.07
C ASP A 495 -2.57 26.80 -27.16
N ALA A 496 -3.10 27.04 -28.34
CA ALA A 496 -2.95 26.13 -29.48
C ALA A 496 -1.47 25.94 -29.91
N ALA A 497 -0.65 26.97 -29.78
CA ALA A 497 0.77 26.91 -30.12
C ALA A 497 1.53 26.00 -29.14
N MET A 498 1.25 26.11 -27.84
CA MET A 498 1.81 25.22 -26.83
C MET A 498 1.35 23.77 -27.05
N ALA A 499 0.07 23.55 -27.40
CA ALA A 499 -0.43 22.20 -27.69
C ALA A 499 0.31 21.57 -28.87
N MET A 500 0.52 22.32 -29.97
CA MET A 500 1.33 21.85 -31.13
C MET A 500 2.77 21.53 -30.72
N THR A 501 3.39 22.40 -29.94
CA THR A 501 4.76 22.19 -29.43
C THR A 501 4.88 20.87 -28.66
N LEU A 502 3.95 20.60 -27.74
CA LEU A 502 3.92 19.36 -26.96
C LEU A 502 3.64 18.13 -27.83
N GLN A 503 2.73 18.23 -28.80
CA GLN A 503 2.46 17.16 -29.76
C GLN A 503 3.70 16.80 -30.58
N ASP A 504 4.41 17.79 -31.10
CA ASP A 504 5.61 17.58 -31.91
C ASP A 504 6.77 17.04 -31.05
N PHE A 505 6.88 17.51 -29.82
CA PHE A 505 7.85 16.96 -28.86
C PHE A 505 7.60 15.48 -28.60
N VAL A 506 6.34 15.08 -28.35
CA VAL A 506 6.00 13.67 -28.13
C VAL A 506 6.28 12.81 -29.36
N LYS A 507 5.97 13.30 -30.58
CA LYS A 507 6.30 12.59 -31.85
C LYS A 507 7.80 12.33 -32.03
N GLN A 508 8.64 13.20 -31.49
CA GLN A 508 10.09 13.06 -31.54
C GLN A 508 10.64 12.16 -30.42
N THR A 509 9.88 12.05 -29.31
CA THR A 509 10.33 11.33 -28.10
C THR A 509 9.92 9.85 -28.11
N VAL A 510 8.70 9.55 -28.62
CA VAL A 510 8.17 8.19 -28.71
C VAL A 510 7.63 7.93 -30.12
N ALA A 511 7.24 6.68 -30.43
CA ALA A 511 6.71 6.33 -31.75
C ALA A 511 5.58 7.29 -32.16
N PRO A 512 5.63 7.88 -33.39
CA PRO A 512 4.75 8.97 -33.77
C PRO A 512 3.25 8.69 -33.66
N TYR A 513 2.81 7.43 -33.79
CA TYR A 513 1.39 7.07 -33.65
C TYR A 513 0.85 7.25 -32.22
N LYS A 514 1.73 7.37 -31.22
CA LYS A 514 1.38 7.51 -29.78
C LYS A 514 1.11 8.96 -29.34
N TYR A 515 1.42 9.96 -30.18
CA TYR A 515 1.27 11.36 -29.77
C TYR A 515 -0.19 11.70 -29.41
N PRO A 516 -0.41 12.59 -28.43
CA PRO A 516 -1.76 13.02 -28.07
C PRO A 516 -2.36 13.87 -29.19
N ARG A 517 -3.47 13.40 -29.79
CA ARG A 517 -4.19 14.13 -30.84
C ARG A 517 -5.02 15.27 -30.28
N ALA A 518 -5.34 15.20 -29.00
CA ALA A 518 -6.00 16.28 -28.27
C ALA A 518 -5.20 16.61 -27.02
N ILE A 519 -5.04 17.90 -26.74
CA ILE A 519 -4.44 18.41 -25.50
C ILE A 519 -5.42 19.38 -24.87
N GLU A 520 -5.69 19.21 -23.59
CA GLU A 520 -6.50 20.13 -22.78
C GLU A 520 -5.65 20.62 -21.60
N PHE A 521 -5.53 21.93 -21.45
CA PHE A 521 -4.81 22.53 -20.34
C PHE A 521 -5.72 22.71 -19.13
N ARG A 522 -5.21 22.35 -17.95
CA ARG A 522 -5.92 22.46 -16.68
C ARG A 522 -5.05 23.09 -15.60
N ALA A 523 -5.70 23.70 -14.60
CA ALA A 523 -5.01 24.22 -13.43
C ALA A 523 -4.53 23.09 -12.47
N ALA A 524 -5.26 21.98 -12.42
CA ALA A 524 -4.93 20.80 -11.61
C ALA A 524 -5.60 19.55 -12.17
N LEU A 525 -5.05 18.37 -11.86
CA LEU A 525 -5.63 17.08 -12.22
C LEU A 525 -6.37 16.46 -11.04
N PRO A 526 -7.46 15.68 -11.29
CA PRO A 526 -8.20 15.00 -10.23
C PRO A 526 -7.34 13.86 -9.65
N ARG A 527 -7.16 13.87 -8.32
CA ARG A 527 -6.40 12.85 -7.61
C ARG A 527 -7.24 12.20 -6.51
N THR A 528 -6.86 10.99 -6.15
CA THR A 528 -7.34 10.36 -4.92
C THR A 528 -6.68 11.04 -3.71
N GLU A 529 -7.18 10.76 -2.53
CA GLU A 529 -6.59 11.20 -1.26
C GLU A 529 -5.15 10.68 -1.06
N THR A 530 -4.79 9.59 -1.75
CA THR A 530 -3.44 9.03 -1.77
C THR A 530 -2.56 9.60 -2.88
N GLY A 531 -3.03 10.61 -3.61
CA GLY A 531 -2.29 11.26 -4.69
C GLY A 531 -2.43 10.61 -6.07
N LYS A 532 -3.08 9.44 -6.20
CA LYS A 532 -3.22 8.75 -7.49
C LYS A 532 -4.15 9.49 -8.44
N LEU A 533 -3.74 9.61 -9.70
CA LEU A 533 -4.54 10.21 -10.77
C LEU A 533 -5.86 9.43 -10.99
N GLN A 534 -6.98 10.14 -10.93
CA GLN A 534 -8.32 9.58 -11.16
C GLN A 534 -8.72 9.69 -12.64
N ARG A 535 -8.17 8.83 -13.51
CA ARG A 535 -8.44 8.85 -14.96
C ARG A 535 -9.93 8.73 -15.31
N PHE A 536 -10.71 8.01 -14.50
CA PHE A 536 -12.15 7.92 -14.71
C PHE A 536 -12.87 9.29 -14.64
N LYS A 537 -12.38 10.22 -13.82
CA LYS A 537 -12.91 11.59 -13.76
C LYS A 537 -12.49 12.41 -14.99
N LEU A 538 -11.36 12.10 -15.59
CA LEU A 538 -10.91 12.73 -16.84
C LEU A 538 -11.75 12.25 -18.04
N ARG A 539 -12.27 11.00 -18.00
CA ARG A 539 -13.15 10.46 -19.07
C ARG A 539 -14.55 11.06 -19.06
N ASN A 540 -15.02 11.51 -17.91
CA ASN A 540 -16.36 12.07 -17.69
C ASN A 540 -16.36 13.62 -17.66
N ALA A 541 -15.25 14.24 -18.04
CA ALA A 541 -15.05 15.70 -17.97
C ALA A 541 -15.28 16.40 -19.31
#